data_2d3e3dc9feec239034d0bc370cb606d6
#
_entry.id   2d3e3dc9feec239034d0bc370cb606d6
#
_cell.length_a   1.000
_cell.length_b   1.000
_cell.length_c   1.000
_cell.angle_alpha   90.00
_cell.angle_beta   90.00
_cell.angle_gamma   90.00
#
_symmetry.space_group_name_H-M   'P 1'
#
loop_
_entity.id
_entity.type
_entity.pdbx_description
1 polymer ?
#
loop_
_entity_poly.entity_id
_entity_poly.type
_entity_poly.pdbx_seq_one_letter_code
_entity_poly.pdbx_strand_id
1 'polypeptide(L)'
;KTLEGGHCRRRIVHHKDTTGAEIVKKLLEEVHRRKNITQVPNSLVYKLEKVKSGFCADILDENGKPFSVFADYCVLATGGIGRVYKYTTNPAVATGDGIRLAYELGAAIKHLSYVQFHPTAFNGPDREQFLISEAVRGEGAYLLNCNKERFMHRYDDRLELAPRDVVSRAIILESRKTGSNNFYIDIT
;
A
#
# COMPACT_ATOMS: atom_id res chain seq x y z
N LYS A 1 -12.63 -17.29 5.67
CA LYS A 1 -11.74 -17.24 4.49
C LYS A 1 -12.52 -16.71 3.30
N THR A 2 -11.98 -15.75 2.58
CA THR A 2 -12.58 -15.10 1.41
C THR A 2 -11.90 -15.52 0.11
N LEU A 3 -12.58 -15.29 -1.01
CA LEU A 3 -12.04 -15.32 -2.35
C LEU A 3 -11.70 -13.88 -2.76
N GLU A 4 -10.52 -13.69 -3.34
CA GLU A 4 -10.11 -12.40 -3.89
C GLU A 4 -9.56 -12.59 -5.30
N GLY A 5 -9.41 -11.51 -6.05
CA GLY A 5 -8.94 -11.53 -7.43
C GLY A 5 -7.61 -12.29 -7.60
N GLY A 6 -7.50 -13.07 -8.67
CA GLY A 6 -6.35 -13.93 -8.95
C GLY A 6 -6.28 -15.22 -8.14
N HIS A 7 -7.20 -15.47 -7.21
CA HIS A 7 -7.27 -16.73 -6.46
C HIS A 7 -8.37 -17.65 -7.01
N CYS A 8 -8.07 -18.95 -7.08
CA CYS A 8 -9.01 -19.99 -7.53
C CYS A 8 -9.72 -20.70 -6.35
N ARG A 9 -9.36 -20.41 -5.11
CA ARG A 9 -9.92 -21.02 -3.90
C ARG A 9 -10.04 -20.01 -2.78
N ARG A 10 -11.05 -20.17 -1.89
CA ARG A 10 -11.23 -19.36 -0.67
C ARG A 10 -10.14 -19.69 0.36
N ARG A 11 -8.99 -19.03 0.28
CA ARG A 11 -7.81 -19.26 1.14
C ARG A 11 -7.30 -18.03 1.87
N ILE A 12 -7.86 -16.86 1.58
CA ILE A 12 -7.44 -15.62 2.23
C ILE A 12 -7.92 -15.63 3.67
N VAL A 13 -6.96 -15.59 4.59
CA VAL A 13 -7.22 -15.46 6.03
C VAL A 13 -7.32 -13.98 6.36
N HIS A 14 -8.33 -13.62 7.11
CA HIS A 14 -8.59 -12.23 7.48
C HIS A 14 -9.11 -12.12 8.92
N HIS A 15 -8.95 -10.95 9.50
CA HIS A 15 -9.58 -10.54 10.75
C HIS A 15 -10.54 -9.39 10.47
N LYS A 16 -11.83 -9.71 10.28
CA LYS A 16 -12.83 -8.76 9.79
C LYS A 16 -12.29 -8.07 8.52
N ASP A 17 -12.34 -6.75 8.45
CA ASP A 17 -11.76 -5.89 7.40
C ASP A 17 -10.48 -5.15 7.84
N THR A 18 -9.94 -5.49 9.02
CA THR A 18 -8.79 -4.82 9.67
C THR A 18 -7.60 -5.76 9.88
N THR A 19 -7.38 -6.70 8.97
CA THR A 19 -6.34 -7.74 9.10
C THR A 19 -4.95 -7.16 9.34
N GLY A 20 -4.56 -6.12 8.62
CA GLY A 20 -3.27 -5.45 8.79
C GLY A 20 -3.10 -4.87 10.20
N ALA A 21 -4.12 -4.21 10.71
CA ALA A 21 -4.10 -3.63 12.06
C ALA A 21 -3.96 -4.71 13.15
N GLU A 22 -4.66 -5.86 13.00
CA GLU A 22 -4.54 -6.98 13.94
C GLU A 22 -3.14 -7.58 13.94
N ILE A 23 -2.52 -7.77 12.76
CA ILE A 23 -1.14 -8.28 12.64
C ILE A 23 -0.17 -7.32 13.34
N VAL A 24 -0.26 -6.02 13.04
CA VAL A 24 0.62 -5.01 13.67
C VAL A 24 0.43 -4.99 15.18
N LYS A 25 -0.81 -5.02 15.67
CA LYS A 25 -1.11 -5.08 17.11
C LYS A 25 -0.42 -6.27 17.78
N LYS A 26 -0.57 -7.48 17.22
CA LYS A 26 0.03 -8.69 17.78
C LYS A 26 1.56 -8.66 17.77
N LEU A 27 2.15 -8.14 16.71
CA LEU A 27 3.62 -7.98 16.64
C LEU A 27 4.12 -6.95 17.65
N LEU A 28 3.42 -5.84 17.83
CA LEU A 28 3.77 -4.83 18.85
C LEU A 28 3.64 -5.37 20.27
N GLU A 29 2.59 -6.15 20.58
CA GLU A 29 2.45 -6.82 21.86
C GLU A 29 3.68 -7.72 22.16
N GLU A 30 4.20 -8.44 21.16
CA GLU A 30 5.38 -9.27 21.30
C GLU A 30 6.67 -8.43 21.43
N VAL A 31 6.81 -7.37 20.64
CA VAL A 31 7.94 -6.44 20.75
C VAL A 31 8.05 -5.84 22.16
N HIS A 32 6.91 -5.43 22.77
CA HIS A 32 6.88 -4.89 24.13
C HIS A 32 7.31 -5.90 25.21
N ARG A 33 7.16 -7.21 24.95
CA ARG A 33 7.64 -8.26 25.86
C ARG A 33 9.14 -8.50 25.78
N ARG A 34 9.80 -8.04 24.70
CA ARG A 34 11.21 -8.31 24.43
C ARG A 34 12.10 -7.23 25.03
N LYS A 35 12.86 -7.55 26.07
CA LYS A 35 13.78 -6.62 26.72
C LYS A 35 14.99 -6.19 25.85
N ASN A 36 15.27 -6.97 24.82
CA ASN A 36 16.37 -6.71 23.87
C ASN A 36 15.97 -5.88 22.67
N ILE A 37 14.74 -5.34 22.63
CA ILE A 37 14.25 -4.47 21.56
C ILE A 37 13.98 -3.09 22.14
N THR A 38 14.66 -2.09 21.60
CA THR A 38 14.41 -0.67 21.90
C THR A 38 13.57 -0.07 20.77
N GLN A 39 12.44 0.52 21.11
CA GLN A 39 11.59 1.24 20.17
C GLN A 39 11.85 2.74 20.29
N VAL A 40 11.89 3.41 19.15
CA VAL A 40 12.01 4.88 19.06
C VAL A 40 10.85 5.36 18.17
N PRO A 41 9.62 5.45 18.73
CA PRO A 41 8.44 5.86 17.97
C PRO A 41 8.50 7.35 17.59
N ASN A 42 7.65 7.76 16.64
CA ASN A 42 7.47 9.15 16.19
C ASN A 42 8.79 9.85 15.80
N SER A 43 9.72 9.08 15.22
CA SER A 43 11.05 9.56 14.88
C SER A 43 11.32 9.40 13.40
N LEU A 44 12.07 10.33 12.82
CA LEU A 44 12.45 10.35 11.41
C LEU A 44 13.92 10.06 11.24
N VAL A 45 14.27 8.98 10.57
CA VAL A 45 15.64 8.75 10.07
C VAL A 45 15.82 9.64 8.84
N TYR A 46 16.61 10.70 8.96
CA TYR A 46 16.83 11.63 7.86
C TYR A 46 18.15 11.42 7.13
N LYS A 47 19.10 10.69 7.73
CA LYS A 47 20.38 10.34 7.13
C LYS A 47 20.80 8.93 7.56
N LEU A 48 21.44 8.20 6.67
CA LEU A 48 22.01 6.88 6.92
C LEU A 48 23.35 6.79 6.22
N GLU A 49 24.39 6.42 6.95
CA GLU A 49 25.76 6.33 6.46
C GLU A 49 26.38 4.98 6.80
N LYS A 50 27.18 4.47 5.88
CA LYS A 50 28.07 3.33 6.15
C LYS A 50 29.32 3.84 6.84
N VAL A 51 29.61 3.33 8.02
CA VAL A 51 30.82 3.66 8.80
C VAL A 51 31.80 2.48 8.78
N LYS A 52 32.97 2.65 9.38
CA LYS A 52 34.03 1.63 9.37
C LYS A 52 33.54 0.26 9.87
N SER A 53 32.64 0.24 10.83
CA SER A 53 32.02 -0.99 11.35
C SER A 53 30.48 -0.78 11.44
N GLY A 54 29.78 -1.13 10.37
CA GLY A 54 28.32 -1.06 10.35
C GLY A 54 27.73 0.23 9.77
N PHE A 55 26.73 0.77 10.43
CA PHE A 55 25.93 1.91 9.97
C PHE A 55 25.75 2.94 11.08
N CYS A 56 25.62 4.21 10.68
CA CYS A 56 25.19 5.31 11.52
C CYS A 56 23.88 5.87 10.94
N ALA A 57 22.84 5.92 11.76
CA ALA A 57 21.56 6.56 11.41
C ALA A 57 21.40 7.85 12.23
N ASP A 58 21.22 8.97 11.53
CA ASP A 58 20.87 10.25 12.14
C ASP A 58 19.34 10.40 12.15
N ILE A 59 18.79 10.68 13.32
CA ILE A 59 17.38 10.60 13.63
C ILE A 59 16.92 11.91 14.27
N LEU A 60 15.75 12.39 13.89
CA LEU A 60 15.02 13.41 14.62
C LEU A 60 13.94 12.74 15.48
N ASP A 61 13.90 13.06 16.76
CA ASP A 61 12.82 12.64 17.65
C ASP A 61 11.51 13.43 17.40
N GLU A 62 10.48 13.12 18.14
CA GLU A 62 9.17 13.79 18.04
C GLU A 62 9.22 15.30 18.31
N ASN A 63 10.26 15.80 19.00
CA ASN A 63 10.46 17.22 19.30
C ASN A 63 11.42 17.89 18.29
N GLY A 64 11.86 17.15 17.25
CA GLY A 64 12.83 17.63 16.27
C GLY A 64 14.27 17.67 16.78
N LYS A 65 14.58 17.03 17.93
CA LYS A 65 15.93 16.97 18.47
C LYS A 65 16.73 15.87 17.76
N PRO A 66 17.92 16.19 17.22
CA PRO A 66 18.74 15.20 16.53
C PRO A 66 19.49 14.31 17.51
N PHE A 67 19.61 13.03 17.14
CA PHE A 67 20.51 12.07 17.78
C PHE A 67 20.96 11.03 16.76
N SER A 68 22.01 10.26 17.07
CA SER A 68 22.54 9.23 16.18
C SER A 68 22.50 7.86 16.85
N VAL A 69 22.26 6.83 16.04
CA VAL A 69 22.30 5.43 16.44
C VAL A 69 23.32 4.69 15.57
N PHE A 70 24.18 3.93 16.22
CA PHE A 70 25.16 3.08 15.56
C PHE A 70 24.73 1.61 15.67
N ALA A 71 24.87 0.85 14.58
CA ALA A 71 24.52 -0.56 14.53
C ALA A 71 25.39 -1.31 13.53
N ASP A 72 25.69 -2.59 13.81
CA ASP A 72 26.45 -3.45 12.90
C ASP A 72 25.67 -3.73 11.61
N TYR A 73 24.34 -3.81 11.70
CA TYR A 73 23.43 -4.09 10.60
C TYR A 73 22.28 -3.10 10.59
N CYS A 74 21.79 -2.79 9.40
CA CYS A 74 20.62 -1.95 9.19
C CYS A 74 19.61 -2.64 8.26
N VAL A 75 18.36 -2.71 8.67
CA VAL A 75 17.25 -3.22 7.85
C VAL A 75 16.34 -2.08 7.49
N LEU A 76 16.24 -1.75 6.20
CA LEU A 76 15.28 -0.79 5.68
C LEU A 76 13.93 -1.47 5.44
N ALA A 77 12.94 -1.19 6.29
CA ALA A 77 11.58 -1.71 6.19
C ALA A 77 10.55 -0.57 6.18
N THR A 78 10.84 0.49 5.44
CA THR A 78 10.18 1.81 5.48
C THR A 78 8.92 1.91 4.65
N GLY A 79 8.45 0.81 4.04
CA GLY A 79 7.28 0.82 3.17
C GLY A 79 7.55 1.45 1.81
N GLY A 80 6.48 1.88 1.15
CA GLY A 80 6.49 2.32 -0.25
C GLY A 80 6.49 3.82 -0.45
N ILE A 81 6.12 4.23 -1.67
CA ILE A 81 6.20 5.60 -2.17
C ILE A 81 4.83 6.14 -2.62
N GLY A 82 3.73 5.55 -2.17
CA GLY A 82 2.38 5.90 -2.65
C GLY A 82 1.99 7.36 -2.48
N ARG A 83 2.65 8.09 -1.58
CA ARG A 83 2.38 9.53 -1.32
C ARG A 83 2.90 10.49 -2.38
N VAL A 84 3.64 10.03 -3.39
CA VAL A 84 3.98 10.84 -4.57
C VAL A 84 2.75 11.11 -5.46
N TYR A 85 1.71 10.30 -5.33
CA TYR A 85 0.45 10.46 -6.07
C TYR A 85 -0.50 11.41 -5.34
N LYS A 86 -1.26 12.18 -6.12
CA LYS A 86 -2.25 13.13 -5.59
C LYS A 86 -3.33 12.44 -4.77
N TYR A 87 -3.85 11.31 -5.29
CA TYR A 87 -4.83 10.46 -4.63
C TYR A 87 -4.20 9.12 -4.29
N THR A 88 -4.34 8.67 -3.06
CA THR A 88 -3.69 7.46 -2.58
C THR A 88 -4.44 6.83 -1.42
N THR A 89 -4.41 5.52 -1.34
CA THR A 89 -4.90 4.74 -0.19
C THR A 89 -3.78 4.45 0.82
N ASN A 90 -2.57 4.98 0.58
CA ASN A 90 -1.44 4.77 1.46
C ASN A 90 -1.44 5.78 2.62
N PRO A 91 -0.95 5.38 3.80
CA PRO A 91 -0.83 6.27 4.96
C PRO A 91 0.17 7.41 4.69
N ALA A 92 0.07 8.48 5.47
CA ALA A 92 0.89 9.70 5.33
C ALA A 92 2.40 9.43 5.32
N VAL A 93 2.84 8.36 5.97
CA VAL A 93 4.26 7.98 6.08
C VAL A 93 4.82 7.24 4.86
N ALA A 94 4.01 6.93 3.84
CA ALA A 94 4.47 6.22 2.63
C ALA A 94 5.14 7.19 1.63
N THR A 95 6.18 7.87 2.04
CA THR A 95 6.86 8.98 1.34
C THR A 95 8.09 8.55 0.53
N GLY A 96 8.53 7.28 0.68
CA GLY A 96 9.67 6.75 -0.06
C GLY A 96 11.05 7.08 0.54
N ASP A 97 11.11 7.54 1.79
CA ASP A 97 12.36 7.95 2.44
C ASP A 97 13.42 6.85 2.45
N GLY A 98 13.02 5.59 2.67
CA GLY A 98 13.95 4.47 2.61
C GLY A 98 14.56 4.25 1.23
N ILE A 99 13.83 4.57 0.16
CA ILE A 99 14.38 4.51 -1.21
C ILE A 99 15.47 5.56 -1.37
N ARG A 100 15.25 6.79 -0.89
CA ARG A 100 16.23 7.86 -0.89
C ARG A 100 17.48 7.48 -0.09
N LEU A 101 17.31 7.01 1.15
CA LEU A 101 18.41 6.58 2.01
C LEU A 101 19.22 5.44 1.38
N ALA A 102 18.57 4.46 0.77
CA ALA A 102 19.24 3.38 0.07
C ALA A 102 20.04 3.88 -1.15
N TYR A 103 19.46 4.81 -1.93
CA TYR A 103 20.13 5.42 -3.07
C TYR A 103 21.39 6.19 -2.65
N GLU A 104 21.32 6.99 -1.61
CA GLU A 104 22.45 7.75 -1.05
C GLU A 104 23.58 6.84 -0.56
N LEU A 105 23.26 5.62 -0.12
CA LEU A 105 24.23 4.56 0.23
C LEU A 105 24.82 3.83 -1.00
N GLY A 106 24.42 4.18 -2.21
CA GLY A 106 24.90 3.57 -3.44
C GLY A 106 24.13 2.30 -3.86
N ALA A 107 22.95 2.03 -3.27
CA ALA A 107 22.14 0.89 -3.69
C ALA A 107 21.56 1.11 -5.10
N ALA A 108 21.51 0.04 -5.89
CA ALA A 108 20.86 0.06 -7.19
C ALA A 108 19.34 0.17 -7.03
N ILE A 109 18.75 1.22 -7.61
CA ILE A 109 17.30 1.42 -7.61
C ILE A 109 16.73 0.93 -8.95
N LYS A 110 15.68 0.08 -8.86
CA LYS A 110 15.01 -0.49 -10.03
C LYS A 110 13.49 -0.42 -9.86
N HIS A 111 12.80 -0.39 -10.99
CA HIS A 111 11.35 -0.59 -11.05
C HIS A 111 10.51 0.41 -10.23
N LEU A 112 10.93 1.68 -10.13
CA LEU A 112 10.17 2.72 -9.45
C LEU A 112 8.76 2.95 -10.03
N SER A 113 8.55 2.55 -11.28
CA SER A 113 7.23 2.57 -11.94
C SER A 113 6.31 1.42 -11.52
N TYR A 114 6.79 0.43 -10.75
CA TYR A 114 6.00 -0.71 -10.32
C TYR A 114 5.16 -0.35 -9.08
N VAL A 115 4.26 0.60 -9.27
CA VAL A 115 3.27 0.98 -8.25
C VAL A 115 1.93 0.36 -8.62
N GLN A 116 1.32 -0.38 -7.69
CA GLN A 116 0.01 -0.97 -7.91
C GLN A 116 -1.09 0.05 -7.60
N PHE A 117 -1.95 0.29 -8.58
CA PHE A 117 -3.17 1.06 -8.40
C PHE A 117 -4.33 0.13 -8.04
N HIS A 118 -4.97 0.39 -6.91
CA HIS A 118 -6.14 -0.38 -6.51
C HIS A 118 -7.36 0.08 -7.32
N PRO A 119 -8.10 -0.84 -7.97
CA PRO A 119 -9.19 -0.46 -8.89
C PRO A 119 -10.43 0.09 -8.20
N THR A 120 -10.58 -0.12 -6.90
CA THR A 120 -11.79 0.20 -6.14
C THR A 120 -11.48 1.06 -4.91
N ALA A 121 -10.93 2.24 -5.14
CA ALA A 121 -10.86 3.30 -4.14
C ALA A 121 -12.09 4.20 -4.25
N PHE A 122 -12.71 4.55 -3.12
CA PHE A 122 -13.84 5.47 -3.08
C PHE A 122 -13.37 6.88 -3.45
N ASN A 123 -14.04 7.50 -4.40
CA ASN A 123 -13.73 8.86 -4.84
C ASN A 123 -14.37 9.88 -3.88
N GLY A 124 -13.73 10.13 -2.74
CA GLY A 124 -14.12 11.15 -1.77
C GLY A 124 -13.38 12.47 -1.98
N PRO A 125 -13.75 13.52 -1.21
CA PRO A 125 -13.10 14.83 -1.28
C PRO A 125 -11.69 14.82 -0.71
N ASP A 126 -11.36 13.84 0.13
CA ASP A 126 -10.10 13.77 0.86
C ASP A 126 -8.96 13.23 -0.02
N ARG A 127 -7.74 13.65 0.30
CA ARG A 127 -6.54 13.15 -0.37
C ARG A 127 -6.30 11.66 -0.06
N GLU A 128 -6.61 11.23 1.15
CA GLU A 128 -6.60 9.81 1.54
C GLU A 128 -7.89 9.14 1.08
N GLN A 129 -7.77 8.30 0.08
CA GLN A 129 -8.92 7.61 -0.49
C GLN A 129 -9.28 6.39 0.36
N PHE A 130 -10.56 6.25 0.68
CA PHE A 130 -11.06 5.04 1.34
C PHE A 130 -10.96 3.84 0.40
N LEU A 131 -10.31 2.79 0.88
CA LEU A 131 -10.16 1.55 0.13
C LEU A 131 -11.41 0.69 0.27
N ILE A 132 -12.10 0.45 -0.84
CA ILE A 132 -13.14 -0.58 -0.89
C ILE A 132 -12.45 -1.93 -1.06
N SER A 133 -12.57 -2.79 -0.05
CA SER A 133 -11.90 -4.09 -0.03
C SER A 133 -12.16 -4.91 -1.30
N GLU A 134 -11.16 -5.60 -1.78
CA GLU A 134 -11.29 -6.54 -2.90
C GLU A 134 -12.25 -7.68 -2.60
N ALA A 135 -12.45 -8.01 -1.33
CA ALA A 135 -13.42 -9.00 -0.88
C ALA A 135 -14.85 -8.68 -1.37
N VAL A 136 -15.20 -7.41 -1.53
CA VAL A 136 -16.50 -6.98 -2.08
C VAL A 136 -16.71 -7.52 -3.49
N ARG A 137 -15.68 -7.43 -4.36
CA ARG A 137 -15.70 -8.05 -5.69
C ARG A 137 -15.66 -9.58 -5.60
N GLY A 138 -14.92 -10.12 -4.62
CA GLY A 138 -14.83 -11.55 -4.33
C GLY A 138 -16.15 -12.18 -3.91
N GLU A 139 -17.04 -11.40 -3.30
CA GLU A 139 -18.40 -11.82 -2.90
C GLU A 139 -19.47 -11.53 -3.97
N GLY A 140 -19.06 -11.04 -5.16
CA GLY A 140 -19.93 -10.99 -6.32
C GLY A 140 -20.32 -9.59 -6.79
N ALA A 141 -19.77 -8.52 -6.22
CA ALA A 141 -20.06 -7.15 -6.66
C ALA A 141 -19.64 -6.91 -8.12
N TYR A 142 -20.41 -6.12 -8.84
CA TYR A 142 -20.18 -5.75 -10.24
C TYR A 142 -19.56 -4.36 -10.35
N LEU A 143 -18.72 -4.17 -11.38
CA LEU A 143 -18.25 -2.85 -11.78
C LEU A 143 -19.10 -2.30 -12.91
N LEU A 144 -19.67 -1.11 -12.68
CA LEU A 144 -20.51 -0.42 -13.64
C LEU A 144 -19.84 0.87 -14.11
N ASN A 145 -20.02 1.19 -15.40
CA ASN A 145 -19.58 2.47 -15.97
C ASN A 145 -20.61 3.60 -15.65
N CYS A 146 -20.37 4.80 -16.21
CA CYS A 146 -21.26 5.95 -16.00
C CYS A 146 -22.72 5.73 -16.48
N ASN A 147 -22.92 4.82 -17.43
CA ASN A 147 -24.25 4.45 -17.97
C ASN A 147 -24.92 3.33 -17.14
N LYS A 148 -24.32 2.93 -16.02
CA LYS A 148 -24.76 1.78 -15.21
C LYS A 148 -24.67 0.43 -15.94
N GLU A 149 -23.80 0.32 -16.92
CA GLU A 149 -23.53 -0.92 -17.63
C GLU A 149 -22.35 -1.65 -17.02
N ARG A 150 -22.50 -2.96 -16.79
CA ARG A 150 -21.40 -3.84 -16.44
C ARG A 150 -20.47 -3.97 -17.64
N PHE A 151 -19.15 -3.74 -17.46
CA PHE A 151 -18.20 -3.64 -18.58
C PHE A 151 -17.06 -4.65 -18.55
N MET A 152 -16.78 -5.30 -17.43
CA MET A 152 -15.59 -6.16 -17.28
C MET A 152 -15.54 -7.31 -18.28
N HIS A 153 -16.68 -7.85 -18.71
CA HIS A 153 -16.78 -8.90 -19.74
C HIS A 153 -16.17 -8.53 -21.11
N ARG A 154 -15.92 -7.24 -21.35
CA ARG A 154 -15.27 -6.74 -22.57
C ARG A 154 -13.76 -6.80 -22.50
N TYR A 155 -13.19 -7.02 -21.30
CA TYR A 155 -11.77 -6.87 -21.04
C TYR A 155 -11.09 -8.14 -20.51
N ASP A 156 -11.80 -8.98 -19.75
CA ASP A 156 -11.23 -10.22 -19.19
C ASP A 156 -12.33 -11.23 -18.81
N ASP A 157 -12.14 -12.50 -19.16
CA ASP A 157 -13.10 -13.57 -18.89
C ASP A 157 -13.30 -13.84 -17.39
N ARG A 158 -12.34 -13.46 -16.54
CA ARG A 158 -12.45 -13.54 -15.08
C ARG A 158 -13.30 -12.43 -14.48
N LEU A 159 -13.77 -11.51 -15.30
CA LEU A 159 -14.63 -10.39 -14.92
C LEU A 159 -13.99 -9.55 -13.79
N GLU A 160 -14.76 -9.22 -12.74
CA GLU A 160 -14.32 -8.45 -11.58
C GLU A 160 -13.30 -9.18 -10.71
N LEU A 161 -13.08 -10.49 -10.92
CA LEU A 161 -12.06 -11.31 -10.25
C LEU A 161 -10.74 -11.35 -11.01
N ALA A 162 -10.61 -10.63 -12.12
CA ALA A 162 -9.33 -10.43 -12.79
C ALA A 162 -8.31 -9.76 -11.83
N PRO A 163 -7.00 -9.93 -12.04
CA PRO A 163 -5.96 -9.23 -11.27
C PRO A 163 -6.15 -7.71 -11.25
N ARG A 164 -5.68 -7.05 -10.19
CA ARG A 164 -5.91 -5.62 -9.97
C ARG A 164 -5.44 -4.73 -11.11
N ASP A 165 -4.30 -5.06 -11.72
CA ASP A 165 -3.75 -4.32 -12.85
C ASP A 165 -4.65 -4.43 -14.10
N VAL A 166 -5.25 -5.59 -14.32
CA VAL A 166 -6.21 -5.83 -15.41
C VAL A 166 -7.47 -5.01 -15.19
N VAL A 167 -8.05 -5.07 -13.98
CA VAL A 167 -9.26 -4.29 -13.64
C VAL A 167 -8.99 -2.80 -13.72
N SER A 168 -7.86 -2.31 -13.18
CA SER A 168 -7.48 -0.89 -13.25
C SER A 168 -7.32 -0.43 -14.71
N ARG A 169 -6.70 -1.24 -15.55
CA ARG A 169 -6.57 -0.95 -16.99
C ARG A 169 -7.92 -0.93 -17.69
N ALA A 170 -8.82 -1.87 -17.37
CA ALA A 170 -10.17 -1.91 -17.91
C ALA A 170 -10.95 -0.64 -17.57
N ILE A 171 -10.88 -0.15 -16.33
CA ILE A 171 -11.49 1.11 -15.91
C ILE A 171 -10.95 2.29 -16.72
N ILE A 172 -9.64 2.38 -16.94
CA ILE A 172 -9.03 3.45 -17.74
C ILE A 172 -9.50 3.39 -19.21
N LEU A 173 -9.57 2.20 -19.78
CA LEU A 173 -10.04 2.02 -21.16
C LEU A 173 -11.51 2.37 -21.31
N GLU A 174 -12.35 1.94 -20.36
CA GLU A 174 -13.79 2.24 -20.36
C GLU A 174 -14.03 3.73 -20.10
N SER A 175 -13.23 4.39 -19.24
CA SER A 175 -13.24 5.85 -19.05
C SER A 175 -13.00 6.60 -20.36
N ARG A 176 -12.00 6.19 -21.13
CA ARG A 176 -11.70 6.79 -22.45
C ARG A 176 -12.83 6.58 -23.44
N LYS A 177 -13.45 5.40 -23.44
CA LYS A 177 -14.56 5.05 -24.32
C LYS A 177 -15.82 5.84 -24.02
N THR A 178 -16.14 6.03 -22.75
CA THR A 178 -17.36 6.72 -22.30
C THR A 178 -17.18 8.23 -22.13
N GLY A 179 -15.94 8.71 -22.13
CA GLY A 179 -15.61 10.11 -21.84
C GLY A 179 -15.86 10.51 -20.38
N SER A 180 -16.02 9.54 -19.46
CA SER A 180 -16.38 9.77 -18.07
C SER A 180 -15.45 9.03 -17.12
N ASN A 181 -15.17 9.64 -15.97
CA ASN A 181 -14.41 9.04 -14.87
C ASN A 181 -15.31 8.50 -13.74
N ASN A 182 -16.63 8.47 -13.94
CA ASN A 182 -17.57 7.99 -12.95
C ASN A 182 -17.79 6.48 -13.12
N PHE A 183 -17.44 5.73 -12.07
CA PHE A 183 -17.62 4.28 -11.98
C PHE A 183 -18.33 3.94 -10.69
N TYR A 184 -19.01 2.81 -10.66
CA TYR A 184 -19.77 2.37 -9.50
C TYR A 184 -19.45 0.90 -9.18
N ILE A 185 -19.57 0.56 -7.92
CA ILE A 185 -19.63 -0.83 -7.45
C ILE A 185 -21.07 -1.11 -7.08
N ASP A 186 -21.65 -2.11 -7.70
CA ASP A 186 -22.98 -2.62 -7.40
C ASP A 186 -22.85 -3.87 -6.52
N ILE A 187 -23.52 -3.83 -5.37
CA ILE A 187 -23.54 -4.89 -4.35
C ILE A 187 -24.94 -5.49 -4.14
N THR A 188 -25.90 -5.15 -5.03
CA THR A 188 -27.29 -5.64 -4.95
C THR A 188 -27.45 -7.03 -5.55
#